data_60c2df1058d215f2f69f26f6019dffa6
#
_entry.id   60c2df1058d215f2f69f26f6019dffa6
#
_cell.length_a   1.000
_cell.length_b   1.000
_cell.length_c   1.000
_cell.angle_alpha   90.00
_cell.angle_beta   90.00
_cell.angle_gamma   90.00
#
_symmetry.space_group_name_H-M   'P 1'
#
loop_
_entity.id
_entity.type
_entity.pdbx_description
1 polymer ?
#
loop_
_entity_poly.entity_id
_entity_poly.type
_entity_poly.pdbx_seq_one_letter_code
_entity_poly.pdbx_strand_id
1 'polypeptide(L)'
;MSSPRPVLPTTPAPPIVWKKPPQDIVKVNFGFWGQADCGIASAVARDHNGTPLAISYCKIPSADPLKGNALAAYGALKLGLSKEWRAIYLEGDSLDVIHYLQGNRVAPSHISSVVFDSVALLKSFGCAFPVWVDPKANIFAHSVCRWAAEKNLQNDLTWQLMPSSLVSLFEEASKV
;
A
#
# COMPACT_ATOMS: atom_id res chain seq x y z
N MET A 1 49.69 2.19 -12.78
CA MET A 1 48.60 3.09 -12.37
C MET A 1 47.26 2.44 -12.67
N SER A 2 46.50 2.11 -11.65
CA SER A 2 45.12 1.59 -11.83
C SER A 2 44.19 2.76 -12.07
N SER A 3 43.42 2.72 -13.17
CA SER A 3 42.36 3.71 -13.44
C SER A 3 41.34 3.64 -12.31
N PRO A 4 40.81 4.77 -11.80
CA PRO A 4 39.74 4.75 -10.82
C PRO A 4 38.55 4.03 -11.44
N ARG A 5 37.99 3.05 -10.71
CA ARG A 5 36.74 2.40 -11.13
C ARG A 5 35.63 3.46 -11.24
N PRO A 6 34.82 3.46 -12.30
CA PRO A 6 33.69 4.35 -12.36
C PRO A 6 32.79 4.07 -11.15
N VAL A 7 32.57 5.10 -10.35
CA VAL A 7 31.60 5.05 -9.26
C VAL A 7 30.23 4.99 -9.92
N LEU A 8 29.58 3.82 -9.84
CA LEU A 8 28.18 3.70 -10.28
C LEU A 8 27.35 4.70 -9.48
N PRO A 9 26.44 5.44 -10.12
CA PRO A 9 25.55 6.31 -9.40
C PRO A 9 24.78 5.47 -8.37
N THR A 10 24.95 5.79 -7.09
CA THR A 10 24.17 5.17 -6.04
C THR A 10 22.73 5.55 -6.25
N THR A 11 21.87 4.54 -6.38
CA THR A 11 20.42 4.78 -6.32
C THR A 11 20.12 5.55 -5.05
N PRO A 12 19.35 6.65 -5.13
CA PRO A 12 19.01 7.41 -3.93
C PRO A 12 18.33 6.47 -2.92
N ALA A 13 18.68 6.61 -1.64
CA ALA A 13 18.05 5.86 -0.57
C ALA A 13 16.52 6.10 -0.63
N PRO A 14 15.70 5.07 -0.37
CA PRO A 14 14.25 5.22 -0.37
C PRO A 14 13.83 6.26 0.67
N PRO A 15 12.76 7.03 0.42
CA PRO A 15 12.32 8.05 1.34
C PRO A 15 11.89 7.43 2.68
N ILE A 16 12.36 8.02 3.78
CA ILE A 16 11.96 7.67 5.16
C ILE A 16 10.75 8.49 5.64
N VAL A 17 10.32 9.46 4.85
CA VAL A 17 9.15 10.31 5.10
C VAL A 17 8.24 10.24 3.88
N TRP A 18 6.94 10.18 4.12
CA TRP A 18 5.98 10.20 3.03
C TRP A 18 6.09 11.51 2.24
N LYS A 19 6.12 11.40 0.91
CA LYS A 19 6.21 12.54 0.00
C LYS A 19 4.94 12.67 -0.82
N LYS A 20 4.47 13.90 -1.00
CA LYS A 20 3.33 14.21 -1.86
C LYS A 20 3.59 13.76 -3.29
N PRO A 21 2.60 13.14 -3.97
CA PRO A 21 2.74 12.84 -5.39
C PRO A 21 2.65 14.10 -6.25
N PRO A 22 3.06 14.01 -7.52
CA PRO A 22 2.78 15.06 -8.49
C PRO A 22 1.29 15.32 -8.64
N GLN A 23 0.94 16.50 -9.17
CA GLN A 23 -0.44 16.84 -9.52
C GLN A 23 -1.05 15.77 -10.43
N ASP A 24 -2.35 15.51 -10.29
CA ASP A 24 -3.14 14.52 -11.03
C ASP A 24 -2.76 13.04 -10.77
N ILE A 25 -1.89 12.80 -9.80
CA ILE A 25 -1.57 11.45 -9.33
C ILE A 25 -2.06 11.28 -7.90
N VAL A 26 -2.74 10.18 -7.64
CA VAL A 26 -3.12 9.76 -6.30
C VAL A 26 -2.08 8.76 -5.79
N LYS A 27 -1.61 8.97 -4.58
CA LYS A 27 -0.73 8.02 -3.92
C LYS A 27 -1.54 7.14 -2.98
N VAL A 28 -1.48 5.84 -3.18
CA VAL A 28 -2.18 4.85 -2.36
C VAL A 28 -1.16 4.03 -1.61
N ASN A 29 -1.14 4.16 -0.30
CA ASN A 29 -0.30 3.37 0.60
C ASN A 29 -1.07 2.16 1.08
N PHE A 30 -0.49 0.97 0.95
CA PHE A 30 -1.04 -0.25 1.52
C PHE A 30 -0.20 -0.74 2.70
N GLY A 31 -0.84 -1.36 3.66
CA GLY A 31 -0.17 -1.90 4.83
C GLY A 31 -0.90 -3.12 5.40
N PHE A 32 -0.18 -3.88 6.20
CA PHE A 32 -0.70 -5.04 6.90
C PHE A 32 -0.15 -5.10 8.32
N TRP A 33 -0.98 -5.50 9.25
CA TRP A 33 -0.61 -5.76 10.62
C TRP A 33 -1.20 -7.09 11.09
N GLY A 34 -0.32 -8.05 11.37
CA GLY A 34 -0.69 -9.39 11.80
C GLY A 34 -0.76 -9.52 13.31
N GLN A 35 -1.74 -10.29 13.80
CA GLN A 35 -1.91 -10.68 15.18
C GLN A 35 -2.23 -12.18 15.23
N ALA A 36 -1.60 -12.92 16.13
CA ALA A 36 -1.92 -14.32 16.40
C ALA A 36 -2.25 -15.14 15.12
N ASP A 37 -3.53 -15.26 14.76
CA ASP A 37 -4.05 -16.04 13.63
C ASP A 37 -4.74 -15.20 12.54
N CYS A 38 -4.80 -13.89 12.71
CA CYS A 38 -5.43 -12.97 11.77
C CYS A 38 -4.62 -11.69 11.61
N GLY A 39 -5.07 -10.79 10.77
CA GLY A 39 -4.46 -9.49 10.59
C GLY A 39 -5.41 -8.49 9.95
N ILE A 40 -4.96 -7.28 9.84
CA ILE A 40 -5.68 -6.19 9.16
C ILE A 40 -4.84 -5.68 8.00
N ALA A 41 -5.45 -5.63 6.82
CA ALA A 41 -4.94 -4.94 5.66
C ALA A 41 -5.58 -3.55 5.56
N SER A 42 -4.84 -2.57 5.10
CA SER A 42 -5.34 -1.22 4.88
C SER A 42 -4.85 -0.62 3.57
N ALA A 43 -5.59 0.35 3.07
CA ALA A 43 -5.21 1.21 1.96
C ALA A 43 -5.58 2.65 2.30
N VAL A 44 -4.64 3.57 2.12
CA VAL A 44 -4.82 5.00 2.39
C VAL A 44 -4.45 5.77 1.14
N ALA A 45 -5.40 6.50 0.58
CA ALA A 45 -5.20 7.31 -0.61
C ALA A 45 -5.11 8.79 -0.27
N ARG A 46 -4.07 9.46 -0.78
CA ARG A 46 -3.85 10.91 -0.61
C ARG A 46 -3.54 11.56 -1.95
N ASP A 47 -4.00 12.80 -2.11
CA ASP A 47 -3.74 13.60 -3.30
C ASP A 47 -2.39 14.33 -3.26
N HIS A 48 -2.14 15.17 -4.27
CA HIS A 48 -0.91 15.98 -4.39
C HIS A 48 -0.74 17.03 -3.29
N ASN A 49 -1.78 17.37 -2.56
CA ASN A 49 -1.72 18.23 -1.37
C ASN A 49 -1.44 17.45 -0.08
N GLY A 50 -1.48 16.12 -0.14
CA GLY A 50 -1.38 15.24 1.02
C GLY A 50 -2.73 15.03 1.72
N THR A 51 -3.83 15.50 1.11
CA THR A 51 -5.17 15.34 1.67
C THR A 51 -5.63 13.90 1.51
N PRO A 52 -6.06 13.22 2.59
CA PRO A 52 -6.68 11.90 2.48
C PRO A 52 -7.97 11.94 1.67
N LEU A 53 -8.03 11.11 0.63
CA LEU A 53 -9.21 11.00 -0.25
C LEU A 53 -10.11 9.83 0.14
N ALA A 54 -9.50 8.72 0.53
CA ALA A 54 -10.21 7.51 0.93
C ALA A 54 -9.31 6.62 1.78
N ILE A 55 -9.91 5.90 2.70
CA ILE A 55 -9.27 4.89 3.53
C ILE A 55 -10.15 3.65 3.50
N SER A 56 -9.55 2.50 3.25
CA SER A 56 -10.22 1.22 3.35
C SER A 56 -9.42 0.23 4.19
N TYR A 57 -10.08 -0.74 4.77
CA TYR A 57 -9.48 -1.75 5.62
C TYR A 57 -10.25 -3.05 5.55
N CYS A 58 -9.57 -4.16 5.88
CA CYS A 58 -10.14 -5.49 5.76
C CYS A 58 -9.46 -6.43 6.76
N LYS A 59 -10.25 -7.29 7.40
CA LYS A 59 -9.71 -8.37 8.22
C LYS A 59 -9.25 -9.52 7.32
N ILE A 60 -8.04 -9.98 7.55
CA ILE A 60 -7.42 -11.09 6.81
C ILE A 60 -7.34 -12.31 7.75
N PRO A 61 -7.85 -13.49 7.35
CA PRO A 61 -7.79 -14.70 8.17
C PRO A 61 -6.39 -15.35 8.11
N SER A 62 -5.35 -14.57 8.30
CA SER A 62 -3.96 -15.01 8.30
C SER A 62 -3.10 -13.95 8.99
N ALA A 63 -2.11 -14.39 9.74
CA ALA A 63 -1.07 -13.52 10.29
C ALA A 63 0.19 -13.47 9.42
N ASP A 64 0.23 -14.20 8.31
CA ASP A 64 1.37 -14.21 7.39
C ASP A 64 1.56 -12.83 6.74
N PRO A 65 2.70 -12.13 7.01
CA PRO A 65 2.94 -10.79 6.48
C PRO A 65 2.96 -10.74 4.95
N LEU A 66 3.51 -11.76 4.30
CA LEU A 66 3.57 -11.79 2.84
C LEU A 66 2.19 -11.86 2.21
N LYS A 67 1.34 -12.78 2.70
CA LYS A 67 -0.05 -12.91 2.26
C LYS A 67 -0.86 -11.65 2.59
N GLY A 68 -0.71 -11.13 3.80
CA GLY A 68 -1.41 -9.92 4.24
C GLY A 68 -1.06 -8.70 3.39
N ASN A 69 0.21 -8.47 3.11
CA ASN A 69 0.64 -7.36 2.26
C ASN A 69 0.22 -7.54 0.79
N ALA A 70 0.22 -8.76 0.26
CA ALA A 70 -0.29 -9.03 -1.08
C ALA A 70 -1.79 -8.70 -1.19
N LEU A 71 -2.59 -9.09 -0.20
CA LEU A 71 -4.02 -8.75 -0.13
C LEU A 71 -4.25 -7.25 0.09
N ALA A 72 -3.39 -6.59 0.88
CA ALA A 72 -3.45 -5.14 1.08
C ALA A 72 -3.21 -4.38 -0.23
N ALA A 73 -2.22 -4.78 -1.02
CA ALA A 73 -1.95 -4.21 -2.34
C ALA A 73 -3.14 -4.43 -3.29
N TYR A 74 -3.71 -5.62 -3.31
CA TYR A 74 -4.91 -5.92 -4.09
C TYR A 74 -6.08 -5.00 -3.70
N GLY A 75 -6.35 -4.84 -2.41
CA GLY A 75 -7.40 -3.95 -1.92
C GLY A 75 -7.16 -2.49 -2.27
N ALA A 76 -5.90 -2.03 -2.23
CA ALA A 76 -5.53 -0.69 -2.64
C ALA A 76 -5.82 -0.43 -4.13
N LEU A 77 -5.53 -1.40 -4.99
CA LEU A 77 -5.84 -1.33 -6.42
C LEU A 77 -7.36 -1.32 -6.67
N LYS A 78 -8.10 -2.15 -5.97
CA LYS A 78 -9.58 -2.17 -6.03
C LYS A 78 -10.16 -0.82 -5.60
N LEU A 79 -9.63 -0.21 -4.55
CA LEU A 79 -10.04 1.12 -4.11
C LEU A 79 -9.82 2.15 -5.22
N GLY A 80 -8.63 2.18 -5.82
CA GLY A 80 -8.30 3.12 -6.88
C GLY A 80 -9.22 3.00 -8.10
N LEU A 81 -9.53 1.78 -8.51
CA LEU A 81 -10.45 1.52 -9.62
C LEU A 81 -11.89 1.91 -9.26
N SER A 82 -12.35 1.65 -8.05
CA SER A 82 -13.69 2.05 -7.59
C SER A 82 -13.89 3.57 -7.54
N LYS A 83 -12.80 4.31 -7.34
CA LYS A 83 -12.78 5.78 -7.33
C LYS A 83 -12.47 6.37 -8.71
N GLU A 84 -12.23 5.53 -9.70
CA GLU A 84 -11.94 5.94 -11.09
C GLU A 84 -10.68 6.81 -11.22
N TRP A 85 -9.71 6.66 -10.31
CA TRP A 85 -8.43 7.35 -10.44
C TRP A 85 -7.64 6.76 -11.61
N ARG A 86 -7.15 7.60 -12.48
CA ARG A 86 -6.46 7.17 -13.70
C ARG A 86 -4.98 6.94 -13.53
N ALA A 87 -4.36 7.67 -12.60
CA ALA A 87 -2.94 7.60 -12.32
C ALA A 87 -2.69 7.44 -10.83
N ILE A 88 -1.98 6.39 -10.42
CA ILE A 88 -1.66 6.12 -9.05
C ILE A 88 -0.19 5.75 -8.85
N TYR A 89 0.36 6.11 -7.69
CA TYR A 89 1.51 5.45 -7.09
C TYR A 89 1.00 4.50 -6.01
N LEU A 90 1.33 3.23 -6.15
CA LEU A 90 1.01 2.20 -5.16
C LEU A 90 2.23 1.97 -4.28
N GLU A 91 2.22 2.50 -3.07
CA GLU A 91 3.33 2.41 -2.12
C GLU A 91 3.05 1.40 -1.02
N GLY A 92 4.07 0.63 -0.68
CA GLY A 92 4.07 -0.27 0.46
C GLY A 92 5.48 -0.59 0.92
N ASP A 93 5.60 -1.08 2.14
CA ASP A 93 6.88 -1.41 2.76
C ASP A 93 7.23 -2.91 2.68
N SER A 94 6.46 -3.70 1.97
CA SER A 94 6.80 -5.08 1.62
C SER A 94 7.57 -5.12 0.31
N LEU A 95 8.91 -5.22 0.40
CA LEU A 95 9.78 -5.23 -0.78
C LEU A 95 9.44 -6.40 -1.71
N ASP A 96 9.16 -7.58 -1.15
CA ASP A 96 8.83 -8.76 -1.94
C ASP A 96 7.54 -8.55 -2.75
N VAL A 97 6.48 -8.04 -2.13
CA VAL A 97 5.21 -7.76 -2.83
C VAL A 97 5.42 -6.74 -3.94
N ILE A 98 6.17 -5.67 -3.69
CA ILE A 98 6.49 -4.68 -4.73
C ILE A 98 7.24 -5.34 -5.91
N HIS A 99 8.22 -6.18 -5.65
CA HIS A 99 8.94 -6.91 -6.70
C HIS A 99 8.04 -7.84 -7.52
N TYR A 100 7.10 -8.53 -6.86
CA TYR A 100 6.12 -9.37 -7.58
C TYR A 100 5.21 -8.53 -8.49
N LEU A 101 4.74 -7.40 -8.00
CA LEU A 101 3.88 -6.49 -8.77
C LEU A 101 4.61 -5.83 -9.94
N GLN A 102 5.91 -5.57 -9.79
CA GLN A 102 6.77 -5.05 -10.86
C GLN A 102 7.20 -6.11 -11.88
N GLY A 103 6.92 -7.39 -11.60
CA GLY A 103 7.36 -8.51 -12.45
C GLY A 103 8.83 -8.87 -12.31
N ASN A 104 9.53 -8.40 -11.27
CA ASN A 104 10.95 -8.65 -11.03
C ASN A 104 11.22 -10.02 -10.37
N ARG A 105 10.21 -10.62 -9.76
CA ARG A 105 10.27 -11.93 -9.10
C ARG A 105 8.99 -12.71 -9.32
N VAL A 106 9.09 -14.04 -9.26
CA VAL A 106 7.94 -14.94 -9.30
C VAL A 106 7.38 -15.10 -7.89
N ALA A 107 6.08 -14.88 -7.73
CA ALA A 107 5.41 -15.01 -6.44
C ALA A 107 5.32 -16.49 -6.01
N PRO A 108 5.45 -16.78 -4.70
CA PRO A 108 5.19 -18.11 -4.16
C PRO A 108 3.76 -18.58 -4.47
N SER A 109 3.56 -19.90 -4.55
CA SER A 109 2.28 -20.49 -4.97
C SER A 109 1.09 -20.06 -4.12
N HIS A 110 1.29 -19.87 -2.79
CA HIS A 110 0.20 -19.51 -1.86
C HIS A 110 -0.34 -18.08 -2.03
N ILE A 111 0.37 -17.21 -2.75
CA ILE A 111 -0.09 -15.84 -3.08
C ILE A 111 -0.12 -15.56 -4.58
N SER A 112 0.21 -16.54 -5.41
CA SER A 112 0.36 -16.34 -6.86
C SER A 112 -0.92 -15.85 -7.52
N SER A 113 -2.09 -16.31 -7.10
CA SER A 113 -3.37 -15.87 -7.65
C SER A 113 -3.66 -14.40 -7.34
N VAL A 114 -3.47 -13.96 -6.09
CA VAL A 114 -3.71 -12.55 -5.73
C VAL A 114 -2.70 -11.61 -6.39
N VAL A 115 -1.46 -12.04 -6.56
CA VAL A 115 -0.45 -11.28 -7.33
C VAL A 115 -0.83 -11.19 -8.81
N PHE A 116 -1.25 -12.31 -9.41
CA PHE A 116 -1.72 -12.33 -10.79
C PHE A 116 -2.90 -11.36 -11.00
N ASP A 117 -3.89 -11.42 -10.13
CA ASP A 117 -5.05 -10.52 -10.20
C ASP A 117 -4.63 -9.06 -10.00
N SER A 118 -3.72 -8.78 -9.08
CA SER A 118 -3.20 -7.44 -8.84
C SER A 118 -2.45 -6.87 -10.05
N VAL A 119 -1.63 -7.68 -10.72
CA VAL A 119 -0.94 -7.28 -11.96
C VAL A 119 -1.96 -6.97 -13.06
N ALA A 120 -3.03 -7.74 -13.17
CA ALA A 120 -4.12 -7.46 -14.12
C ALA A 120 -4.82 -6.12 -13.78
N LEU A 121 -5.08 -5.85 -12.50
CA LEU A 121 -5.67 -4.56 -12.07
C LEU A 121 -4.75 -3.37 -12.35
N LEU A 122 -3.44 -3.51 -12.18
CA LEU A 122 -2.48 -2.45 -12.52
C LEU A 122 -2.62 -1.99 -13.97
N LYS A 123 -2.90 -2.91 -14.88
CA LYS A 123 -3.09 -2.62 -16.30
C LYS A 123 -4.40 -1.89 -16.62
N SER A 124 -5.35 -1.89 -15.68
CA SER A 124 -6.63 -1.19 -15.83
C SER A 124 -6.54 0.31 -15.54
N PHE A 125 -5.44 0.78 -14.96
CA PHE A 125 -5.17 2.21 -14.78
C PHE A 125 -4.56 2.80 -16.05
N GLY A 126 -4.72 4.11 -16.24
CA GLY A 126 -3.98 4.85 -17.26
C GLY A 126 -2.48 4.79 -16.99
N CYS A 127 -2.09 4.97 -15.74
CA CYS A 127 -0.76 4.64 -15.27
C CYS A 127 -0.78 4.25 -13.79
N ALA A 128 0.00 3.22 -13.43
CA ALA A 128 0.09 2.75 -12.05
C ALA A 128 1.50 2.24 -11.77
N PHE A 129 2.10 2.73 -10.69
CA PHE A 129 3.50 2.44 -10.34
C PHE A 129 3.59 1.85 -8.94
N PRO A 130 3.89 0.53 -8.81
CA PRO A 130 4.27 -0.04 -7.53
C PRO A 130 5.64 0.48 -7.09
N VAL A 131 5.71 1.02 -5.88
CA VAL A 131 6.94 1.62 -5.32
C VAL A 131 7.13 1.14 -3.89
N TRP A 132 8.34 0.66 -3.59
CA TRP A 132 8.71 0.33 -2.23
C TRP A 132 9.10 1.59 -1.45
N VAL A 133 8.64 1.68 -0.19
CA VAL A 133 9.00 2.75 0.74
C VAL A 133 9.47 2.16 2.07
N ASP A 134 10.29 2.92 2.78
CA ASP A 134 10.66 2.56 4.15
C ASP A 134 9.40 2.48 5.02
N PRO A 135 9.33 1.57 6.01
CA PRO A 135 8.19 1.50 6.93
C PRO A 135 7.85 2.82 7.61
N LYS A 136 8.83 3.68 7.85
CA LYS A 136 8.61 5.03 8.42
C LYS A 136 7.81 5.95 7.50
N ALA A 137 7.89 5.74 6.19
CA ALA A 137 7.08 6.47 5.22
C ALA A 137 5.66 5.88 5.06
N ASN A 138 5.39 4.71 5.66
CA ASN A 138 4.12 3.99 5.57
C ASN A 138 3.33 3.98 6.89
N ILE A 139 3.64 4.86 7.82
CA ILE A 139 3.05 4.91 9.17
C ILE A 139 1.54 5.10 9.12
N PHE A 140 1.01 5.89 8.19
CA PHE A 140 -0.43 6.14 8.10
C PHE A 140 -1.20 4.85 7.83
N ALA A 141 -0.76 4.05 6.87
CA ALA A 141 -1.39 2.75 6.58
C ALA A 141 -1.34 1.81 7.79
N HIS A 142 -0.21 1.75 8.50
CA HIS A 142 -0.07 0.95 9.72
C HIS A 142 -0.95 1.46 10.86
N SER A 143 -1.12 2.77 10.99
CA SER A 143 -2.02 3.37 11.99
C SER A 143 -3.49 2.99 11.75
N VAL A 144 -3.91 2.94 10.49
CA VAL A 144 -5.24 2.47 10.10
C VAL A 144 -5.43 0.99 10.47
N CYS A 145 -4.43 0.16 10.19
CA CYS A 145 -4.47 -1.26 10.57
C CYS A 145 -4.69 -1.45 12.07
N ARG A 146 -3.92 -0.73 12.91
CA ARG A 146 -4.05 -0.82 14.37
C ARG A 146 -5.39 -0.31 14.86
N TRP A 147 -5.85 0.82 14.33
CA TRP A 147 -7.17 1.34 14.65
C TRP A 147 -8.29 0.35 14.30
N ALA A 148 -8.24 -0.24 13.10
CA ALA A 148 -9.24 -1.20 12.65
C ALA A 148 -9.22 -2.50 13.48
N ALA A 149 -8.04 -2.94 13.94
CA ALA A 149 -7.93 -4.10 14.82
C ALA A 149 -8.70 -3.95 16.11
N GLU A 150 -8.78 -2.73 16.65
CA GLU A 150 -9.55 -2.43 17.88
C GLU A 150 -11.07 -2.49 17.67
N LYS A 151 -11.54 -2.46 16.42
CA LYS A 151 -12.97 -2.50 16.05
C LYS A 151 -13.58 -3.90 16.10
N ASN A 152 -12.77 -4.93 16.31
CA ASN A 152 -13.24 -6.32 16.38
C ASN A 152 -14.11 -6.72 15.18
N LEU A 153 -13.55 -6.58 13.98
CA LEU A 153 -14.25 -6.85 12.72
C LEU A 153 -14.70 -8.31 12.64
N GLN A 154 -15.96 -8.52 12.23
CA GLN A 154 -16.60 -9.83 12.18
C GLN A 154 -16.36 -10.57 10.84
N ASN A 155 -16.27 -9.82 9.73
CA ASN A 155 -16.27 -10.38 8.38
C ASN A 155 -14.86 -10.41 7.82
N ASP A 156 -14.29 -11.61 7.67
CA ASP A 156 -13.01 -11.80 7.00
C ASP A 156 -13.14 -11.48 5.50
N LEU A 157 -12.09 -10.88 4.93
CA LEU A 157 -11.96 -10.54 3.51
C LEU A 157 -13.04 -9.59 2.98
N THR A 158 -13.76 -8.91 3.85
CA THR A 158 -14.71 -7.86 3.46
C THR A 158 -14.06 -6.49 3.63
N TRP A 159 -13.77 -5.83 2.52
CA TRP A 159 -13.22 -4.48 2.52
C TRP A 159 -14.27 -3.46 2.94
N GLN A 160 -13.92 -2.64 3.91
CA GLN A 160 -14.76 -1.58 4.43
C GLN A 160 -14.14 -0.22 4.06
N LEU A 161 -14.99 0.67 3.55
CA LEU A 161 -14.60 2.06 3.30
C LEU A 161 -14.85 2.87 4.58
N MET A 162 -13.81 3.60 5.01
CA MET A 162 -13.93 4.46 6.19
C MET A 162 -14.87 5.64 5.89
N PRO A 163 -15.85 5.95 6.77
CA PRO A 163 -16.70 7.13 6.60
C PRO A 163 -15.89 8.42 6.51
N SER A 164 -16.30 9.36 5.68
CA SER A 164 -15.61 10.63 5.45
C SER A 164 -15.33 11.42 6.74
N SER A 165 -16.25 11.36 7.71
CA SER A 165 -16.08 12.00 9.02
C SER A 165 -14.89 11.44 9.80
N LEU A 166 -14.62 10.14 9.70
CA LEU A 166 -13.46 9.51 10.33
C LEU A 166 -12.16 9.78 9.58
N VAL A 167 -12.22 9.86 8.25
CA VAL A 167 -11.05 10.23 7.42
C VAL A 167 -10.49 11.57 7.86
N SER A 168 -11.35 12.56 8.10
CA SER A 168 -10.93 13.89 8.58
C SER A 168 -10.23 13.85 9.94
N LEU A 169 -10.68 12.98 10.85
CA LEU A 169 -10.02 12.80 12.15
C LEU A 169 -8.62 12.20 12.03
N PHE A 170 -8.43 11.25 11.11
CA PHE A 170 -7.09 10.69 10.82
C PHE A 170 -6.18 11.72 10.17
N GLU A 171 -6.71 12.63 9.37
CA GLU A 171 -5.94 13.73 8.78
C GLU A 171 -5.32 14.63 9.86
N GLU A 172 -6.09 15.02 10.87
CA GLU A 172 -5.59 15.85 11.96
C GLU A 172 -4.53 15.11 12.80
N ALA A 173 -4.74 13.84 13.09
CA ALA A 173 -3.80 13.04 13.85
C ALA A 173 -2.47 12.81 13.11
N SER A 174 -2.45 12.86 11.80
CA SER A 174 -1.24 12.67 10.98
C SER A 174 -0.40 13.93 10.82
N LYS A 175 -0.89 15.08 11.25
CA LYS A 175 -0.17 16.37 11.21
C LYS A 175 0.75 16.61 12.41
N VAL A 176 0.79 15.71 13.36
CA VAL A 176 1.60 15.80 14.59
C VAL A 176 2.95 15.13 14.41
#